data_a5f04daf1075bf682e273077d2dbbfa7
#
_entry.id   a5f04daf1075bf682e273077d2dbbfa7
#
_cell.length_a   1.000
_cell.length_b   1.000
_cell.length_c   1.000
_cell.angle_alpha   90.00
_cell.angle_beta   90.00
_cell.angle_gamma   90.00
#
_symmetry.space_group_name_H-M   'P 1'
#
loop_
_entity.id
_entity.type
_entity.pdbx_description
1 polymer ?
#
loop_
_entity_poly.entity_id
_entity_poly.type
_entity_poly.pdbx_seq_one_letter_code
_entity_poly.pdbx_strand_id
1 'polypeptide(L)'
;EMCIRDREKFNLSSVAALTATDELELASLGEKKVALFALIPDNDASFNFLVSLLYASTFQELFYSADRVHGGSLPVPVHFLMDEFANVSLPDDFDKLLATMRSRNISVSIIIQNIAQLKALYEKQWESIMGNCDEFLYLGGNESSTHKLISESYLGKSTLWLDTYGKSTGHSGSYSTNNQITGRELMTPDEVRMLDNRLALLFIRGEPPLMDEKYELLKHPNVKYTTDGGAPAYAHGGTENAVAGLTISRLTPGDLANLKEPDVTCELLSDEDMEKIFQFKEEKQNETV
;
A
#
# COMPACT_ATOMS: atom_id res chain seq x y z
N GLU A 1 22.05 -9.24 19.08
CA GLU A 1 22.30 -9.88 17.75
C GLU A 1 21.34 -9.35 16.65
N MET A 2 20.09 -9.01 16.95
CA MET A 2 19.13 -8.47 15.97
C MET A 2 19.59 -7.13 15.37
N CYS A 3 20.17 -6.22 16.17
CA CYS A 3 20.63 -4.91 15.70
C CYS A 3 21.85 -4.93 14.74
N ILE A 4 22.61 -6.01 14.68
CA ILE A 4 23.80 -6.10 13.80
C ILE A 4 23.39 -6.47 12.38
N ARG A 5 22.47 -7.43 12.21
CA ARG A 5 21.97 -7.85 10.90
C ARG A 5 21.24 -6.75 10.13
N ASP A 6 20.48 -5.92 10.84
CA ASP A 6 19.74 -4.83 10.21
C ASP A 6 20.68 -3.71 9.74
N ARG A 7 21.80 -3.50 10.42
CA ARG A 7 22.83 -2.52 10.03
C ARG A 7 23.67 -2.96 8.83
N GLU A 8 23.80 -4.26 8.55
CA GLU A 8 24.57 -4.75 7.40
C GLU A 8 24.04 -4.22 6.07
N LYS A 9 22.73 -4.03 5.94
CA LYS A 9 22.12 -3.47 4.73
C LYS A 9 22.54 -2.02 4.44
N PHE A 10 22.83 -1.24 5.49
CA PHE A 10 23.31 0.14 5.38
C PHE A 10 24.81 0.24 5.10
N ASN A 11 25.56 -0.86 5.13
CA ASN A 11 26.97 -0.90 4.73
C ASN A 11 27.13 -0.93 3.21
N LEU A 12 26.07 -1.16 2.43
CA LEU A 12 26.11 -0.98 1.00
C LEU A 12 26.34 0.50 0.67
N SER A 13 27.38 0.80 -0.08
CA SER A 13 27.75 2.19 -0.40
C SER A 13 26.63 2.98 -1.06
N SER A 14 25.81 2.34 -1.89
CA SER A 14 24.63 2.95 -2.51
C SER A 14 23.54 3.32 -1.51
N VAL A 15 23.28 2.43 -0.54
CA VAL A 15 22.28 2.69 0.52
C VAL A 15 22.80 3.75 1.48
N ALA A 16 24.07 3.68 1.88
CA ALA A 16 24.68 4.70 2.74
C ALA A 16 24.66 6.09 2.10
N ALA A 17 24.93 6.18 0.79
CA ALA A 17 24.86 7.44 0.05
C ALA A 17 23.40 7.97 -0.02
N LEU A 18 22.43 7.10 -0.28
CA LEU A 18 21.01 7.46 -0.37
C LEU A 18 20.44 7.98 0.96
N THR A 19 20.94 7.46 2.08
CA THR A 19 20.45 7.79 3.43
C THR A 19 21.35 8.79 4.17
N ALA A 20 22.35 9.38 3.51
CA ALA A 20 23.30 10.28 4.14
C ALA A 20 22.70 11.68 4.44
N THR A 21 21.70 12.10 3.68
CA THR A 21 21.06 13.41 3.79
C THR A 21 19.54 13.24 3.90
N ASP A 22 18.88 14.14 4.62
CA ASP A 22 17.40 14.21 4.65
C ASP A 22 16.93 15.19 3.56
N GLU A 23 16.39 14.66 2.48
CA GLU A 23 15.85 15.43 1.37
C GLU A 23 14.30 15.36 1.30
N LEU A 24 13.69 14.49 2.14
CA LEU A 24 12.25 14.24 2.06
C LEU A 24 11.42 15.23 2.88
N GLU A 25 12.01 15.86 3.90
CA GLU A 25 11.31 16.79 4.81
C GLU A 25 9.94 16.23 5.27
N LEU A 26 9.92 14.99 5.81
CA LEU A 26 8.70 14.24 6.12
C LEU A 26 7.72 15.02 7.02
N ALA A 27 8.23 15.85 7.92
CA ALA A 27 7.42 16.75 8.75
C ALA A 27 6.54 17.69 7.92
N SER A 28 7.01 18.09 6.75
CA SER A 28 6.28 19.02 5.88
C SER A 28 4.98 18.45 5.30
N LEU A 29 4.81 17.12 5.30
CA LEU A 29 3.61 16.46 4.77
C LEU A 29 2.32 16.86 5.52
N GLY A 30 2.43 17.13 6.82
CA GLY A 30 1.29 17.57 7.64
C GLY A 30 1.12 19.09 7.74
N GLU A 31 2.03 19.88 7.20
CA GLU A 31 2.07 21.35 7.31
C GLU A 31 1.69 22.06 6.02
N LYS A 32 2.02 21.49 4.88
CA LYS A 32 1.76 22.08 3.56
C LYS A 32 1.20 21.00 2.60
N LYS A 33 0.58 21.45 1.51
CA LYS A 33 0.06 20.54 0.47
C LYS A 33 1.23 19.96 -0.34
N VAL A 34 1.56 18.72 -0.07
CA VAL A 34 2.63 17.95 -0.73
C VAL A 34 2.07 16.61 -1.21
N ALA A 35 2.56 16.09 -2.31
CA ALA A 35 2.31 14.72 -2.76
C ALA A 35 3.66 13.98 -2.84
N LEU A 36 3.81 12.93 -2.04
CA LEU A 36 4.97 12.04 -2.06
C LEU A 36 4.60 10.76 -2.79
N PHE A 37 5.34 10.42 -3.85
CA PHE A 37 5.16 9.18 -4.62
C PHE A 37 6.32 8.24 -4.33
N ALA A 38 6.04 7.13 -3.66
CA ALA A 38 7.01 6.06 -3.43
C ALA A 38 6.78 4.95 -4.48
N LEU A 39 7.69 4.84 -5.43
CA LEU A 39 7.65 3.80 -6.46
C LEU A 39 8.42 2.58 -5.97
N ILE A 40 7.72 1.47 -5.83
CA ILE A 40 8.26 0.22 -5.28
C ILE A 40 8.27 -0.82 -6.41
N PRO A 41 9.40 -1.46 -6.71
CA PRO A 41 9.45 -2.50 -7.74
C PRO A 41 8.73 -3.77 -7.24
N ASP A 42 7.86 -4.35 -8.07
CA ASP A 42 7.06 -5.54 -7.75
C ASP A 42 7.90 -6.82 -7.69
N ASN A 43 8.97 -6.85 -8.48
CA ASN A 43 9.78 -8.04 -8.73
C ASN A 43 11.06 -8.15 -7.89
N ASP A 44 11.36 -7.14 -7.07
CA ASP A 44 12.56 -7.12 -6.23
C ASP A 44 12.27 -6.63 -4.81
N ALA A 45 12.24 -7.56 -3.87
CA ALA A 45 12.02 -7.29 -2.46
C ALA A 45 13.28 -6.85 -1.70
N SER A 46 14.44 -6.77 -2.35
CA SER A 46 15.73 -6.51 -1.69
C SER A 46 15.76 -5.17 -0.95
N PHE A 47 15.01 -4.19 -1.46
CA PHE A 47 14.95 -2.83 -0.89
C PHE A 47 13.66 -2.54 -0.10
N ASN A 48 12.79 -3.53 0.12
CA ASN A 48 11.55 -3.33 0.88
C ASN A 48 11.80 -2.82 2.30
N PHE A 49 12.96 -3.09 2.89
CA PHE A 49 13.34 -2.54 4.19
C PHE A 49 13.45 -1.00 4.19
N LEU A 50 13.86 -0.38 3.07
CA LEU A 50 13.88 1.08 2.94
C LEU A 50 12.45 1.64 2.89
N VAL A 51 11.54 0.95 2.23
CA VAL A 51 10.13 1.32 2.19
C VAL A 51 9.51 1.21 3.58
N SER A 52 9.81 0.13 4.30
CA SER A 52 9.37 -0.04 5.70
C SER A 52 9.90 1.06 6.61
N LEU A 53 11.17 1.44 6.43
CA LEU A 53 11.78 2.54 7.18
C LEU A 53 11.12 3.88 6.83
N LEU A 54 10.84 4.13 5.54
CA LEU A 54 10.14 5.34 5.09
C LEU A 54 8.77 5.46 5.77
N TYR A 55 7.95 4.40 5.75
CA TYR A 55 6.65 4.42 6.43
C TYR A 55 6.78 4.61 7.94
N ALA A 56 7.68 3.87 8.59
CA ALA A 56 7.89 3.98 10.04
C ALA A 56 8.32 5.40 10.43
N SER A 57 9.29 5.97 9.71
CA SER A 57 9.77 7.34 9.94
C SER A 57 8.68 8.38 9.66
N THR A 58 7.90 8.20 8.59
CA THR A 58 6.80 9.11 8.25
C THR A 58 5.71 9.09 9.32
N PHE A 59 5.28 7.91 9.79
CA PHE A 59 4.30 7.83 10.88
C PHE A 59 4.83 8.46 12.16
N GLN A 60 6.08 8.16 12.52
CA GLN A 60 6.70 8.73 13.73
C GLN A 60 6.74 10.25 13.67
N GLU A 61 7.17 10.81 12.55
CA GLU A 61 7.28 12.25 12.36
C GLU A 61 5.91 12.95 12.36
N LEU A 62 4.93 12.40 11.65
CA LEU A 62 3.58 12.95 11.61
C LEU A 62 2.88 12.88 12.98
N PHE A 63 3.08 11.79 13.73
CA PHE A 63 2.53 11.67 15.08
C PHE A 63 3.20 12.63 16.05
N TYR A 64 4.54 12.77 15.97
CA TYR A 64 5.27 13.76 16.76
C TYR A 64 4.81 15.18 16.44
N SER A 65 4.69 15.52 15.16
CA SER A 65 4.23 16.83 14.70
C SER A 65 2.79 17.11 15.20
N ALA A 66 1.87 16.16 15.04
CA ALA A 66 0.50 16.30 15.52
C ALA A 66 0.45 16.52 17.03
N ASP A 67 1.12 15.65 17.81
CA ASP A 67 0.99 15.62 19.27
C ASP A 67 1.79 16.72 19.98
N ARG A 68 2.98 17.07 19.47
CA ARG A 68 3.92 17.97 20.14
C ARG A 68 3.94 19.38 19.58
N VAL A 69 3.70 19.51 18.27
CA VAL A 69 3.77 20.81 17.60
C VAL A 69 2.38 21.43 17.43
N HIS A 70 1.40 20.62 17.04
CA HIS A 70 0.07 21.13 16.66
C HIS A 70 -1.05 20.79 17.64
N GLY A 71 -0.75 20.35 18.86
CA GLY A 71 -1.74 20.18 19.92
C GLY A 71 -2.73 19.02 19.70
N GLY A 72 -2.35 18.01 18.95
CA GLY A 72 -3.06 16.73 18.78
C GLY A 72 -3.60 16.46 17.38
N SER A 73 -3.51 17.39 16.43
CA SER A 73 -4.00 17.19 15.06
C SER A 73 -3.17 17.99 14.07
N LEU A 74 -2.85 17.39 12.92
CA LEU A 74 -2.13 18.04 11.83
C LEU A 74 -2.98 19.16 11.20
N PRO A 75 -2.39 20.32 10.84
CA PRO A 75 -3.09 21.41 10.18
C PRO A 75 -3.53 21.06 8.75
N VAL A 76 -2.78 20.21 8.05
CA VAL A 76 -3.12 19.69 6.73
C VAL A 76 -3.41 18.19 6.86
N PRO A 77 -4.59 17.72 6.36
CA PRO A 77 -4.89 16.29 6.36
C PRO A 77 -3.85 15.51 5.53
N VAL A 78 -3.37 14.39 6.08
CA VAL A 78 -2.47 13.48 5.37
C VAL A 78 -3.23 12.20 5.02
N HIS A 79 -3.21 11.84 3.76
CA HIS A 79 -3.82 10.62 3.27
C HIS A 79 -2.76 9.68 2.69
N PHE A 80 -2.69 8.46 3.22
CA PHE A 80 -1.86 7.40 2.68
C PHE A 80 -2.68 6.54 1.73
N LEU A 81 -2.28 6.48 0.47
CA LEU A 81 -2.82 5.54 -0.51
C LEU A 81 -1.82 4.40 -0.68
N MET A 82 -2.10 3.26 -0.06
CA MET A 82 -1.22 2.10 -0.03
C MET A 82 -1.69 1.08 -1.07
N ASP A 83 -1.23 1.25 -2.30
CA ASP A 83 -1.45 0.30 -3.37
C ASP A 83 -0.55 -0.93 -3.16
N GLU A 84 -1.09 -2.12 -3.47
CA GLU A 84 -0.42 -3.41 -3.21
C GLU A 84 0.16 -3.55 -1.79
N PHE A 85 -0.66 -3.21 -0.80
CA PHE A 85 -0.32 -3.22 0.62
C PHE A 85 0.42 -4.48 1.08
N ALA A 86 0.13 -5.62 0.46
CA ALA A 86 0.75 -6.90 0.77
C ALA A 86 2.26 -6.97 0.44
N ASN A 87 2.74 -6.09 -0.44
CA ASN A 87 4.15 -6.07 -0.85
C ASN A 87 5.03 -5.21 0.08
N VAL A 88 4.42 -4.51 1.03
CA VAL A 88 5.11 -3.60 1.94
C VAL A 88 5.09 -4.16 3.36
N SER A 89 6.27 -4.30 3.98
CA SER A 89 6.37 -4.64 5.39
C SER A 89 6.20 -3.38 6.23
N LEU A 90 5.05 -3.24 6.88
CA LEU A 90 4.79 -2.19 7.86
C LEU A 90 5.18 -2.65 9.27
N PRO A 91 5.22 -1.73 10.27
CA PRO A 91 5.43 -2.10 11.66
C PRO A 91 4.41 -3.14 12.17
N ASP A 92 4.83 -4.06 13.04
CA ASP A 92 3.98 -5.12 13.59
C ASP A 92 2.76 -4.59 14.35
N ASP A 93 2.81 -3.35 14.85
CA ASP A 93 1.74 -2.69 15.57
C ASP A 93 0.95 -1.69 14.71
N PHE A 94 0.93 -1.89 13.39
CA PHE A 94 0.22 -1.03 12.43
C PHE A 94 -1.28 -0.91 12.76
N ASP A 95 -1.91 -1.94 13.28
CA ASP A 95 -3.32 -1.89 13.73
C ASP A 95 -3.55 -0.85 14.84
N LYS A 96 -2.61 -0.70 15.76
CA LYS A 96 -2.66 0.32 16.83
C LYS A 96 -2.41 1.72 16.29
N LEU A 97 -1.47 1.85 15.35
CA LEU A 97 -1.22 3.13 14.67
C LEU A 97 -2.49 3.57 13.93
N LEU A 98 -3.09 2.67 13.14
CA LEU A 98 -4.31 2.92 12.38
C LEU A 98 -5.46 3.41 13.28
N ALA A 99 -5.65 2.78 14.45
CA ALA A 99 -6.69 3.16 15.40
C ALA A 99 -6.55 4.60 15.92
N THR A 100 -5.33 5.15 15.91
CA THR A 100 -5.04 6.48 16.45
C THR A 100 -4.86 7.58 15.39
N MET A 101 -4.78 7.21 14.10
CA MET A 101 -4.54 8.13 12.98
C MET A 101 -5.66 9.16 12.82
N ARG A 102 -6.91 8.75 12.97
CA ARG A 102 -8.08 9.61 12.77
C ARG A 102 -8.04 10.88 13.61
N SER A 103 -7.70 10.77 14.90
CA SER A 103 -7.63 11.93 15.80
C SER A 103 -6.56 12.93 15.40
N ARG A 104 -5.53 12.50 14.65
CA ARG A 104 -4.41 13.30 14.19
C ARG A 104 -4.58 13.85 12.78
N ASN A 105 -5.76 13.72 12.20
CA ASN A 105 -6.07 14.15 10.83
C ASN A 105 -5.26 13.35 9.78
N ILE A 106 -5.02 12.07 10.06
CA ILE A 106 -4.36 11.12 9.17
C ILE A 106 -5.37 10.06 8.76
N SER A 107 -5.42 9.73 7.49
CA SER A 107 -6.26 8.68 6.91
C SER A 107 -5.47 7.76 6.00
N VAL A 108 -5.97 6.54 5.83
CA VAL A 108 -5.29 5.50 5.04
C VAL A 108 -6.30 4.80 4.14
N SER A 109 -5.94 4.60 2.87
CA SER A 109 -6.60 3.66 1.97
C SER A 109 -5.69 2.47 1.73
N ILE A 110 -6.14 1.28 2.12
CA ILE A 110 -5.41 0.03 1.98
C ILE A 110 -6.00 -0.72 0.79
N ILE A 111 -5.18 -1.00 -0.22
CA ILE A 111 -5.59 -1.76 -1.41
C ILE A 111 -4.91 -3.13 -1.37
N ILE A 112 -5.71 -4.18 -1.43
CA ILE A 112 -5.28 -5.59 -1.43
C ILE A 112 -6.01 -6.35 -2.53
N GLN A 113 -5.39 -7.39 -3.05
CA GLN A 113 -6.02 -8.23 -4.05
C GLN A 113 -7.04 -9.20 -3.44
N ASN A 114 -6.81 -9.66 -2.21
CA ASN A 114 -7.70 -10.54 -1.47
C ASN A 114 -7.40 -10.52 0.04
N ILE A 115 -8.35 -11.00 0.82
CA ILE A 115 -8.23 -11.03 2.29
C ILE A 115 -7.18 -12.05 2.78
N ALA A 116 -6.90 -13.09 2.01
CA ALA A 116 -5.87 -14.06 2.38
C ALA A 116 -4.48 -13.42 2.49
N GLN A 117 -4.17 -12.41 1.67
CA GLN A 117 -2.93 -11.64 1.78
C GLN A 117 -2.84 -10.91 3.13
N LEU A 118 -3.91 -10.24 3.54
CA LEU A 118 -3.93 -9.52 4.82
C LEU A 118 -3.81 -10.48 6.00
N LYS A 119 -4.48 -11.65 5.94
CA LYS A 119 -4.37 -12.71 6.96
C LYS A 119 -2.97 -13.30 7.04
N ALA A 120 -2.27 -13.43 5.92
CA ALA A 120 -0.90 -13.94 5.90
C ALA A 120 0.10 -12.97 6.53
N LEU A 121 -0.09 -11.66 6.33
CA LEU A 121 0.76 -10.61 6.90
C LEU A 121 0.48 -10.36 8.37
N TYR A 122 -0.79 -10.36 8.77
CA TYR A 122 -1.26 -9.97 10.09
C TYR A 122 -2.17 -11.04 10.69
N GLU A 123 -1.62 -12.23 10.99
CA GLU A 123 -2.38 -13.42 11.44
C GLU A 123 -3.39 -13.13 12.55
N LYS A 124 -3.05 -12.27 13.50
CA LYS A 124 -3.88 -11.92 14.66
C LYS A 124 -4.54 -10.56 14.58
N GLN A 125 -3.96 -9.63 13.82
CA GLN A 125 -4.37 -8.24 13.77
C GLN A 125 -5.22 -7.89 12.53
N TRP A 126 -5.37 -8.79 11.56
CA TRP A 126 -6.11 -8.52 10.33
C TRP A 126 -7.56 -8.06 10.58
N GLU A 127 -8.24 -8.63 11.56
CA GLU A 127 -9.60 -8.22 11.95
C GLU A 127 -9.60 -6.81 12.56
N SER A 128 -8.59 -6.48 13.37
CA SER A 128 -8.41 -5.15 13.94
C SER A 128 -8.16 -4.11 12.86
N ILE A 129 -7.34 -4.42 11.86
CA ILE A 129 -7.08 -3.54 10.71
C ILE A 129 -8.38 -3.29 9.95
N MET A 130 -9.11 -4.35 9.59
CA MET A 130 -10.42 -4.24 8.93
C MET A 130 -11.42 -3.43 9.75
N GLY A 131 -11.49 -3.69 11.06
CA GLY A 131 -12.40 -3.02 11.97
C GLY A 131 -12.12 -1.53 12.18
N ASN A 132 -10.89 -1.08 11.93
CA ASN A 132 -10.50 0.33 11.98
C ASN A 132 -10.76 1.08 10.65
N CYS A 133 -11.12 0.37 9.58
CA CYS A 133 -11.56 0.98 8.33
C CYS A 133 -13.08 1.24 8.40
N ASP A 134 -13.49 2.48 8.17
CA ASP A 134 -14.91 2.86 8.16
C ASP A 134 -15.60 2.48 6.85
N GLU A 135 -14.84 2.29 5.79
CA GLU A 135 -15.31 1.94 4.45
C GLU A 135 -14.61 0.67 3.94
N PHE A 136 -15.38 -0.18 3.27
CA PHE A 136 -14.86 -1.33 2.56
C PHE A 136 -15.45 -1.38 1.15
N LEU A 137 -14.60 -1.26 0.13
CA LEU A 137 -14.98 -1.32 -1.28
C LEU A 137 -14.54 -2.66 -1.88
N TYR A 138 -15.49 -3.44 -2.38
CA TYR A 138 -15.23 -4.67 -3.09
C TYR A 138 -15.41 -4.48 -4.60
N LEU A 139 -14.34 -4.69 -5.34
CA LEU A 139 -14.29 -4.53 -6.79
C LEU A 139 -14.34 -5.87 -7.56
N GLY A 140 -14.68 -6.95 -6.90
CA GLY A 140 -14.63 -8.29 -7.48
C GLY A 140 -13.32 -9.00 -7.12
N GLY A 141 -13.31 -10.30 -7.34
CA GLY A 141 -12.16 -11.16 -7.07
C GLY A 141 -12.53 -12.63 -7.20
N ASN A 142 -11.55 -13.51 -7.06
CA ASN A 142 -11.75 -14.95 -7.28
C ASN A 142 -11.32 -15.79 -6.05
N GLU A 143 -11.23 -15.16 -4.85
CA GLU A 143 -10.74 -15.81 -3.65
C GLU A 143 -11.91 -16.10 -2.69
N SER A 144 -12.03 -17.38 -2.28
CA SER A 144 -13.20 -17.89 -1.57
C SER A 144 -13.38 -17.33 -0.16
N SER A 145 -12.30 -17.00 0.56
CA SER A 145 -12.43 -16.45 1.91
C SER A 145 -12.92 -15.01 1.89
N THR A 146 -12.60 -14.25 0.83
CA THR A 146 -13.15 -12.92 0.58
C THR A 146 -14.66 -13.00 0.29
N HIS A 147 -15.09 -13.94 -0.57
CA HIS A 147 -16.52 -14.10 -0.87
C HIS A 147 -17.33 -14.45 0.38
N LYS A 148 -16.82 -15.36 1.22
CA LYS A 148 -17.46 -15.70 2.50
C LYS A 148 -17.54 -14.50 3.44
N LEU A 149 -16.46 -13.77 3.59
CA LEU A 149 -16.41 -12.58 4.44
C LEU A 149 -17.47 -11.55 4.01
N ILE A 150 -17.58 -11.28 2.72
CA ILE A 150 -18.56 -10.33 2.18
C ILE A 150 -19.97 -10.84 2.41
N SER A 151 -20.26 -12.09 2.04
CA SER A 151 -21.60 -12.67 2.18
C SER A 151 -22.06 -12.73 3.63
N GLU A 152 -21.24 -13.28 4.52
CA GLU A 152 -21.62 -13.60 5.89
C GLU A 152 -21.52 -12.40 6.84
N SER A 153 -20.48 -11.55 6.68
CA SER A 153 -20.16 -10.50 7.65
C SER A 153 -20.63 -9.11 7.21
N TYR A 154 -20.54 -8.80 5.91
CA TYR A 154 -20.87 -7.46 5.40
C TYR A 154 -22.28 -7.36 4.83
N LEU A 155 -22.73 -8.32 4.04
CA LEU A 155 -24.09 -8.32 3.49
C LEU A 155 -25.13 -8.84 4.49
N GLY A 156 -24.77 -9.88 5.26
CA GLY A 156 -25.67 -10.49 6.23
C GLY A 156 -26.84 -11.24 5.60
N LYS A 157 -27.93 -11.37 6.37
CA LYS A 157 -29.10 -12.19 6.00
C LYS A 157 -30.35 -11.33 5.86
N SER A 158 -31.19 -11.68 4.87
CA SER A 158 -32.53 -11.19 4.70
C SER A 158 -33.56 -12.27 5.04
N THR A 159 -34.78 -11.87 5.36
CA THR A 159 -35.91 -12.78 5.58
C THR A 159 -36.52 -13.20 4.27
N LEU A 160 -36.65 -14.51 4.05
CA LEU A 160 -37.37 -15.08 2.94
C LEU A 160 -38.70 -15.69 3.43
N TRP A 161 -39.79 -15.31 2.81
CA TRP A 161 -41.09 -15.88 3.04
C TRP A 161 -41.32 -17.02 2.05
N LEU A 162 -41.52 -18.25 2.57
CA LEU A 162 -41.79 -19.43 1.78
C LEU A 162 -43.24 -19.85 2.02
N ASP A 163 -44.04 -19.72 1.00
CA ASP A 163 -45.40 -20.23 0.99
C ASP A 163 -45.44 -21.58 0.30
N THR A 164 -45.65 -22.64 1.05
CA THR A 164 -45.79 -23.99 0.50
C THR A 164 -47.29 -24.36 0.47
N TYR A 165 -47.76 -24.68 -0.72
CA TYR A 165 -49.12 -25.12 -0.95
C TYR A 165 -49.19 -26.64 -1.09
N GLY A 166 -49.82 -27.31 -0.16
CA GLY A 166 -50.12 -28.74 -0.27
C GLY A 166 -51.59 -28.94 -0.72
N LYS A 167 -51.80 -29.65 -1.85
CA LYS A 167 -53.10 -30.07 -2.29
C LYS A 167 -53.22 -31.60 -2.20
N SER A 168 -54.13 -32.07 -1.35
CA SER A 168 -54.49 -33.50 -1.34
C SER A 168 -55.62 -33.78 -2.33
N THR A 169 -55.45 -34.77 -3.20
CA THR A 169 -56.40 -35.20 -4.24
C THR A 169 -57.31 -36.35 -3.78
N GLY A 170 -57.44 -36.60 -2.46
CA GLY A 170 -58.41 -37.58 -1.94
C GLY A 170 -59.83 -37.10 -1.94
N HIS A 171 -60.80 -38.03 -1.66
CA HIS A 171 -62.27 -37.79 -1.72
C HIS A 171 -62.76 -36.68 -0.79
N SER A 172 -61.95 -36.12 0.12
CA SER A 172 -62.17 -34.88 0.84
C SER A 172 -60.94 -34.01 0.72
N GLY A 173 -60.86 -33.27 -0.39
CA GLY A 173 -59.74 -32.42 -0.71
C GLY A 173 -59.45 -31.41 0.41
N SER A 174 -58.27 -31.43 0.98
CA SER A 174 -57.78 -30.50 2.00
C SER A 174 -56.69 -29.65 1.38
N TYR A 175 -56.81 -28.33 1.61
CA TYR A 175 -55.79 -27.37 1.26
C TYR A 175 -55.00 -27.05 2.56
N SER A 176 -53.71 -27.18 2.50
CA SER A 176 -52.81 -26.75 3.57
C SER A 176 -51.90 -25.68 3.00
N THR A 177 -51.91 -24.52 3.61
CA THR A 177 -50.96 -23.44 3.35
C THR A 177 -50.00 -23.40 4.54
N ASN A 178 -48.72 -23.59 4.28
CA ASN A 178 -47.70 -23.48 5.31
C ASN A 178 -46.83 -22.29 4.98
N ASN A 179 -46.89 -21.27 5.82
CA ASN A 179 -46.05 -20.08 5.71
C ASN A 179 -44.83 -20.26 6.56
N GLN A 180 -43.67 -20.35 5.97
CA GLN A 180 -42.43 -20.51 6.68
C GLN A 180 -41.53 -19.31 6.42
N ILE A 181 -41.00 -18.71 7.49
CA ILE A 181 -40.02 -17.64 7.42
C ILE A 181 -38.64 -18.28 7.62
N THR A 182 -37.74 -18.08 6.66
CA THR A 182 -36.36 -18.53 6.77
C THR A 182 -35.41 -17.38 6.47
N GLY A 183 -34.23 -17.40 7.08
CA GLY A 183 -33.17 -16.43 6.77
C GLY A 183 -32.39 -16.90 5.54
N ARG A 184 -32.21 -16.04 4.56
CA ARG A 184 -31.29 -16.25 3.43
C ARG A 184 -30.23 -15.16 3.45
N GLU A 185 -28.99 -15.52 3.13
CA GLU A 185 -27.95 -14.55 2.87
C GLU A 185 -28.39 -13.62 1.75
N LEU A 186 -28.13 -12.33 1.88
CA LEU A 186 -28.51 -11.31 0.89
C LEU A 186 -27.90 -11.65 -0.49
N MET A 187 -26.64 -12.07 -0.48
CA MET A 187 -25.97 -12.76 -1.58
C MET A 187 -25.16 -13.93 -0.99
N THR A 188 -25.28 -15.11 -1.57
CA THR A 188 -24.43 -16.24 -1.19
C THR A 188 -22.99 -16.03 -1.65
N PRO A 189 -22.00 -16.73 -1.09
CA PRO A 189 -20.60 -16.61 -1.55
C PRO A 189 -20.43 -16.86 -3.05
N ASP A 190 -21.26 -17.76 -3.63
CA ASP A 190 -21.27 -18.03 -5.06
C ASP A 190 -21.85 -16.86 -5.88
N GLU A 191 -22.88 -16.20 -5.37
CA GLU A 191 -23.45 -15.00 -6.00
C GLU A 191 -22.47 -13.84 -5.93
N VAL A 192 -21.73 -13.68 -4.82
CA VAL A 192 -20.64 -12.68 -4.70
C VAL A 192 -19.53 -12.96 -5.72
N ARG A 193 -19.15 -14.24 -5.90
CA ARG A 193 -18.16 -14.66 -6.89
C ARG A 193 -18.61 -14.34 -8.31
N MET A 194 -19.91 -14.46 -8.60
CA MET A 194 -20.50 -14.21 -9.91
C MET A 194 -20.94 -12.75 -10.13
N LEU A 195 -20.56 -11.85 -9.23
CA LEU A 195 -20.87 -10.42 -9.39
C LEU A 195 -20.38 -9.92 -10.75
N ASP A 196 -21.24 -9.21 -11.49
CA ASP A 196 -20.86 -8.60 -12.77
C ASP A 196 -19.62 -7.70 -12.58
N ASN A 197 -18.63 -7.89 -13.45
CA ASN A 197 -17.37 -7.17 -13.35
C ASN A 197 -17.51 -5.64 -13.46
N ARG A 198 -18.64 -5.14 -13.95
CA ARG A 198 -18.95 -3.70 -13.98
C ARG A 198 -19.42 -3.16 -12.64
N LEU A 199 -19.84 -4.04 -11.72
CA LEU A 199 -20.39 -3.67 -10.43
C LEU A 199 -19.33 -3.70 -9.32
N ALA A 200 -19.58 -2.88 -8.30
CA ALA A 200 -18.85 -2.86 -7.05
C ALA A 200 -19.81 -2.91 -5.87
N LEU A 201 -19.36 -3.43 -4.74
CA LEU A 201 -20.08 -3.37 -3.47
C LEU A 201 -19.34 -2.41 -2.54
N LEU A 202 -20.05 -1.45 -1.99
CA LEU A 202 -19.54 -0.48 -1.03
C LEU A 202 -20.24 -0.67 0.31
N PHE A 203 -19.45 -0.80 1.36
CA PHE A 203 -19.89 -0.90 2.73
C PHE A 203 -19.36 0.29 3.51
N ILE A 204 -20.24 1.06 4.11
CA ILE A 204 -19.93 2.21 4.95
C ILE A 204 -20.47 1.93 6.34
N ARG A 205 -19.67 2.18 7.38
CA ARG A 205 -20.09 1.95 8.76
C ARG A 205 -21.37 2.73 9.08
N GLY A 206 -22.40 2.01 9.48
CA GLY A 206 -23.71 2.59 9.84
C GLY A 206 -24.69 2.75 8.68
N GLU A 207 -24.30 2.43 7.45
CA GLU A 207 -25.15 2.50 6.28
C GLU A 207 -25.46 1.09 5.72
N PRO A 208 -26.60 0.91 5.04
CA PRO A 208 -26.89 -0.31 4.29
C PRO A 208 -25.85 -0.54 3.18
N PRO A 209 -25.59 -1.81 2.82
CA PRO A 209 -24.73 -2.12 1.68
C PRO A 209 -25.21 -1.46 0.40
N LEU A 210 -24.28 -0.92 -0.36
CA LEU A 210 -24.53 -0.28 -1.65
C LEU A 210 -23.93 -1.11 -2.78
N MET A 211 -24.65 -1.25 -3.88
CA MET A 211 -24.15 -1.85 -5.13
C MET A 211 -24.31 -0.84 -6.25
N ASP A 212 -23.23 -0.51 -6.93
CA ASP A 212 -23.23 0.47 -8.01
C ASP A 212 -22.22 0.11 -9.10
N GLU A 213 -22.30 0.78 -10.23
CA GLU A 213 -21.35 0.61 -11.33
C GLU A 213 -19.99 1.20 -10.99
N LYS A 214 -18.94 0.47 -11.38
CA LYS A 214 -17.56 0.99 -11.29
C LYS A 214 -17.40 2.22 -12.17
N TYR A 215 -16.67 3.20 -11.66
CA TYR A 215 -16.35 4.39 -12.43
C TYR A 215 -15.49 4.04 -13.66
N GLU A 216 -15.89 4.51 -14.83
CA GLU A 216 -15.13 4.32 -16.07
C GLU A 216 -13.97 5.32 -16.12
N LEU A 217 -12.76 4.82 -15.91
CA LEU A 217 -11.53 5.65 -15.80
C LEU A 217 -11.30 6.55 -17.01
N LEU A 218 -11.64 6.08 -18.22
CA LEU A 218 -11.46 6.86 -19.43
C LEU A 218 -12.38 8.10 -19.53
N LYS A 219 -13.43 8.15 -18.70
CA LYS A 219 -14.29 9.34 -18.57
C LYS A 219 -13.75 10.37 -17.59
N HIS A 220 -12.67 10.05 -16.86
CA HIS A 220 -12.13 10.99 -15.87
C HIS A 220 -11.53 12.23 -16.56
N PRO A 221 -11.82 13.46 -16.07
CA PRO A 221 -11.32 14.70 -16.72
C PRO A 221 -9.80 14.76 -16.84
N ASN A 222 -9.09 14.11 -15.94
CA ASN A 222 -7.63 14.08 -15.89
C ASN A 222 -7.00 12.94 -16.69
N VAL A 223 -7.78 12.08 -17.36
CA VAL A 223 -7.22 10.99 -18.18
C VAL A 223 -6.23 11.52 -19.23
N LYS A 224 -6.47 12.73 -19.75
CA LYS A 224 -5.58 13.42 -20.70
C LYS A 224 -4.13 13.62 -20.20
N TYR A 225 -3.89 13.49 -18.90
CA TYR A 225 -2.56 13.59 -18.29
C TYR A 225 -1.90 12.24 -18.04
N THR A 226 -2.58 11.15 -18.37
CA THR A 226 -2.08 9.79 -18.24
C THR A 226 -1.69 9.22 -19.60
N THR A 227 -0.92 8.15 -19.62
CA THR A 227 -0.55 7.42 -20.85
C THR A 227 -1.78 6.93 -21.61
N ASP A 228 -2.84 6.50 -20.90
CA ASP A 228 -4.11 6.08 -21.51
C ASP A 228 -4.83 7.22 -22.21
N GLY A 229 -4.63 8.45 -21.76
CA GLY A 229 -5.14 9.67 -22.39
C GLY A 229 -4.19 10.28 -23.43
N GLY A 230 -3.08 9.61 -23.73
CA GLY A 230 -2.10 10.02 -24.74
C GLY A 230 -1.01 10.97 -24.24
N ALA A 231 -0.90 11.19 -22.92
CA ALA A 231 0.23 11.93 -22.36
C ALA A 231 1.53 11.13 -22.47
N PRO A 232 2.68 11.77 -22.65
CA PRO A 232 3.96 11.09 -22.61
C PRO A 232 4.18 10.48 -21.22
N ALA A 233 4.84 9.31 -21.17
CA ALA A 233 5.21 8.69 -19.91
C ALA A 233 6.11 9.64 -19.10
N TYR A 234 5.88 9.69 -17.79
CA TYR A 234 6.72 10.50 -16.90
C TYR A 234 8.14 9.94 -16.87
N ALA A 235 9.11 10.78 -17.18
CA ALA A 235 10.52 10.43 -17.09
C ALA A 235 11.05 10.77 -15.70
N HIS A 236 11.39 9.75 -14.91
CA HIS A 236 12.05 9.92 -13.62
C HIS A 236 13.52 10.35 -13.83
N GLY A 237 13.99 11.28 -13.03
CA GLY A 237 15.40 11.69 -13.05
C GLY A 237 15.76 12.66 -14.18
N GLY A 238 14.88 13.60 -14.50
CA GLY A 238 15.26 14.76 -15.35
C GLY A 238 16.50 15.44 -14.77
N THR A 239 17.43 15.83 -15.64
CA THR A 239 18.79 16.32 -15.34
C THR A 239 18.89 17.52 -14.40
N GLU A 240 17.77 18.14 -14.02
CA GLU A 240 17.75 19.30 -13.13
C GLU A 240 17.74 18.96 -11.64
N ASN A 241 17.39 17.69 -11.28
CA ASN A 241 17.40 17.20 -9.90
C ASN A 241 18.24 15.94 -9.72
N ALA A 242 19.21 15.70 -10.57
CA ALA A 242 20.15 14.61 -10.36
C ALA A 242 20.93 14.89 -9.07
N VAL A 243 20.67 14.13 -8.03
CA VAL A 243 21.57 14.00 -6.87
C VAL A 243 22.96 13.81 -7.46
N ALA A 244 23.87 14.70 -7.16
CA ALA A 244 25.17 14.79 -7.80
C ALA A 244 25.84 13.40 -7.79
N GLY A 245 25.89 12.74 -8.94
CA GLY A 245 26.69 11.55 -9.18
C GLY A 245 26.00 10.21 -9.40
N LEU A 246 24.67 10.10 -9.31
CA LEU A 246 23.97 8.82 -9.57
C LEU A 246 23.00 8.95 -10.73
N THR A 247 23.52 8.89 -11.94
CA THR A 247 22.71 8.64 -13.13
C THR A 247 22.52 7.13 -13.26
N ILE A 248 21.40 6.60 -12.74
CA ILE A 248 20.98 5.23 -13.07
C ILE A 248 20.31 5.29 -14.44
N SER A 249 21.11 5.36 -15.50
CA SER A 249 20.63 5.10 -16.85
C SER A 249 20.56 3.58 -17.05
N ARG A 250 19.37 3.04 -17.29
CA ARG A 250 19.27 1.70 -17.90
C ARG A 250 19.86 1.82 -19.30
N LEU A 251 21.11 1.45 -19.43
CA LEU A 251 21.76 1.30 -20.73
C LEU A 251 21.07 0.16 -21.48
N THR A 252 20.45 0.49 -22.60
CA THR A 252 19.99 -0.53 -23.54
C THR A 252 21.19 -1.17 -24.24
N PRO A 253 21.07 -2.40 -24.78
CA PRO A 253 22.15 -3.01 -25.57
C PRO A 253 22.63 -2.10 -26.74
N GLY A 254 21.77 -1.22 -27.26
CA GLY A 254 22.14 -0.24 -28.28
C GLY A 254 22.99 0.92 -27.74
N ASP A 255 22.74 1.33 -26.50
CA ASP A 255 23.52 2.38 -25.85
C ASP A 255 24.95 1.90 -25.53
N LEU A 256 25.09 0.60 -25.14
CA LEU A 256 26.39 -0.04 -24.92
C LEU A 256 27.23 -0.08 -26.21
N ALA A 257 26.61 -0.28 -27.36
CA ALA A 257 27.31 -0.29 -28.66
C ALA A 257 27.80 1.10 -29.11
N ASN A 258 27.20 2.17 -28.58
CA ASN A 258 27.51 3.57 -28.90
C ASN A 258 28.36 4.27 -27.84
N LEU A 259 28.70 3.61 -26.74
CA LEU A 259 29.68 4.13 -25.78
C LEU A 259 31.04 4.17 -26.48
N LYS A 260 31.49 5.36 -26.92
CA LYS A 260 32.90 5.61 -27.16
C LYS A 260 33.60 5.38 -25.82
N GLU A 261 34.71 4.63 -25.86
CA GLU A 261 35.54 4.47 -24.69
C GLU A 261 35.80 5.84 -24.06
N PRO A 262 35.47 6.03 -22.77
CA PRO A 262 35.72 7.31 -22.13
C PRO A 262 37.22 7.55 -22.13
N ASP A 263 37.63 8.76 -22.47
CA ASP A 263 39.05 9.24 -22.37
C ASP A 263 39.47 9.35 -20.88
N VAL A 264 39.00 8.46 -20.05
CA VAL A 264 39.35 8.36 -18.63
C VAL A 264 40.20 7.12 -18.48
N THR A 265 41.48 7.30 -18.51
CA THR A 265 42.44 6.32 -18.03
C THR A 265 42.19 6.13 -16.52
N CYS A 266 41.46 5.09 -16.16
CA CYS A 266 41.39 4.65 -14.77
C CYS A 266 42.75 3.98 -14.47
N GLU A 267 43.63 4.68 -13.80
CA GLU A 267 44.78 4.04 -13.16
C GLU A 267 44.26 3.32 -11.92
N LEU A 268 44.39 2.00 -11.91
CA LEU A 268 44.17 1.23 -10.69
C LEU A 268 45.23 1.69 -9.68
N LEU A 269 44.80 2.22 -8.56
CA LEU A 269 45.68 2.56 -7.44
C LEU A 269 46.47 1.30 -7.04
N SER A 270 47.78 1.43 -6.91
CA SER A 270 48.61 0.36 -6.41
C SER A 270 48.27 0.07 -4.94
N ASP A 271 48.56 -1.15 -4.49
CA ASP A 271 48.38 -1.52 -3.07
C ASP A 271 49.12 -0.56 -2.14
N GLU A 272 50.24 0.02 -2.55
CA GLU A 272 51.00 1.03 -1.80
C GLU A 272 50.27 2.38 -1.72
N ASP A 273 49.53 2.76 -2.74
CA ASP A 273 48.75 4.00 -2.73
C ASP A 273 47.45 3.83 -1.90
N MET A 274 46.88 2.66 -1.88
CA MET A 274 45.78 2.29 -0.99
C MET A 274 46.25 2.36 0.49
N GLU A 275 47.39 1.81 0.84
CA GLU A 275 47.93 1.88 2.20
C GLU A 275 48.18 3.34 2.65
N LYS A 276 48.71 4.20 1.78
CA LYS A 276 48.86 5.63 2.08
C LYS A 276 47.54 6.33 2.36
N ILE A 277 46.50 6.02 1.62
CA ILE A 277 45.13 6.57 1.84
C ILE A 277 44.58 6.12 3.18
N PHE A 278 44.82 4.89 3.61
CA PHE A 278 44.37 4.38 4.91
C PHE A 278 45.18 4.98 6.06
N GLN A 279 46.49 5.14 5.93
CA GLN A 279 47.34 5.79 6.95
C GLN A 279 46.96 7.27 7.14
N PHE A 280 46.62 8.00 6.08
CA PHE A 280 46.16 9.41 6.17
C PHE A 280 44.82 9.54 6.91
N LYS A 281 43.97 8.51 6.91
CA LYS A 281 42.71 8.49 7.66
C LYS A 281 42.95 8.21 9.15
N GLU A 282 43.92 7.37 9.51
CA GLU A 282 44.23 7.08 10.92
C GLU A 282 44.93 8.28 11.61
N GLU A 283 45.77 9.02 10.93
CA GLU A 283 46.41 10.22 11.46
C GLU A 283 45.39 11.33 11.74
N LYS A 284 44.40 11.54 10.88
CA LYS A 284 43.34 12.52 11.11
C LYS A 284 42.38 12.15 12.24
N GLN A 285 42.23 10.89 12.57
CA GLN A 285 41.41 10.48 13.72
C GLN A 285 42.13 10.67 15.07
N ASN A 286 43.46 10.66 15.07
CA ASN A 286 44.25 10.85 16.27
C ASN A 286 44.56 12.33 16.60
N GLU A 287 44.32 13.26 15.69
CA GLU A 287 44.46 14.73 15.95
C GLU A 287 43.18 15.39 16.49
N THR A 288 42.11 14.62 16.69
CA THR A 288 40.79 15.15 17.13
C THR A 288 40.37 14.58 18.51
N VAL A 289 41.34 14.23 19.38
CA VAL A 289 41.08 13.89 20.79
C VAL A 289 41.69 14.97 21.71
#